data_453a41904cd63b410a6973e8eafdd519
#
_entry.id   453a41904cd63b410a6973e8eafdd519
#
_cell.length_a   1.000
_cell.length_b   1.000
_cell.length_c   1.000
_cell.angle_alpha   90.00
_cell.angle_beta   90.00
_cell.angle_gamma   90.00
#
_symmetry.space_group_name_H-M   'P 1'
#
loop_
_entity.id
_entity.type
_entity.pdbx_description
1 polymer ?
#
loop_
_entity_poly.entity_id
_entity_poly.type
_entity_poly.pdbx_seq_one_letter_code
_entity_poly.pdbx_strand_id
1 'polypeptide(L)'
;MKKRISLALAIALSLPLAASAQMTPVPTESMGGYIKSPEQKAMEHYSRGLKARKKAEAADEPAKRNKLLLKAKEELSKSVGYTPNYDGYLALGQVYMLLGMAESSYDACNHAAQLKPKSEEAKGCMSEAKTKMAAGGKVVEEGGR
;
A
#
# COMPACT_ATOMS: atom_id res chain seq x y z
N MET A 1 -51.78 8.99 82.23
CA MET A 1 -50.80 8.00 81.74
C MET A 1 -51.21 7.57 80.34
N LYS A 2 -50.54 8.06 79.30
CA LYS A 2 -50.97 7.82 77.94
C LYS A 2 -49.94 6.92 77.28
N LYS A 3 -50.36 5.66 76.97
CA LYS A 3 -49.56 4.71 76.23
C LYS A 3 -49.59 5.11 74.71
N ARG A 4 -48.47 5.33 74.15
CA ARG A 4 -48.33 5.57 72.71
C ARG A 4 -47.94 4.24 72.05
N ILE A 5 -48.81 3.74 71.18
CA ILE A 5 -48.58 2.56 70.38
C ILE A 5 -47.90 3.02 69.14
N SER A 6 -46.62 2.64 68.92
CA SER A 6 -45.92 2.89 67.72
C SER A 6 -46.23 1.76 66.72
N LEU A 7 -46.88 2.20 65.64
CA LEU A 7 -47.16 1.31 64.50
C LEU A 7 -45.92 1.28 63.57
N ALA A 8 -45.17 0.20 63.55
CA ALA A 8 -44.09 0.02 62.68
C ALA A 8 -44.65 -0.46 61.33
N LEU A 9 -44.50 0.46 60.30
CA LEU A 9 -44.87 0.17 58.94
C LEU A 9 -43.70 -0.55 58.24
N ALA A 10 -43.83 -1.87 58.05
CA ALA A 10 -42.88 -2.64 57.27
C ALA A 10 -43.14 -2.45 55.77
N ILE A 11 -42.32 -1.66 55.12
CA ILE A 11 -42.32 -1.51 53.69
C ILE A 11 -41.47 -2.68 53.11
N ALA A 12 -42.16 -3.66 52.56
CA ALA A 12 -41.53 -4.73 51.77
C ALA A 12 -41.11 -4.16 50.42
N LEU A 13 -39.83 -3.89 50.24
CA LEU A 13 -39.24 -3.57 48.93
C LEU A 13 -39.18 -4.87 48.12
N SER A 14 -40.14 -5.08 47.25
CA SER A 14 -40.04 -6.08 46.19
C SER A 14 -39.09 -5.58 45.10
N LEU A 15 -37.85 -6.06 45.12
CA LEU A 15 -36.88 -5.87 44.02
C LEU A 15 -37.34 -6.70 42.82
N PRO A 16 -37.50 -6.09 41.63
CA PRO A 16 -37.70 -6.89 40.44
C PRO A 16 -36.40 -7.64 40.11
N LEU A 17 -36.57 -8.99 39.98
CA LEU A 17 -35.53 -9.86 39.44
C LEU A 17 -35.16 -9.36 38.05
N ALA A 18 -34.01 -8.72 37.94
CA ALA A 18 -33.41 -8.42 36.64
C ALA A 18 -33.13 -9.75 35.95
N ALA A 19 -33.91 -10.07 34.93
CA ALA A 19 -33.61 -11.15 34.02
C ALA A 19 -32.25 -10.81 33.34
N SER A 20 -31.20 -11.46 33.81
CA SER A 20 -29.93 -11.51 33.14
C SER A 20 -30.17 -12.14 31.78
N ALA A 21 -30.28 -11.31 30.74
CA ALA A 21 -30.20 -11.79 29.38
C ALA A 21 -28.81 -12.43 29.24
N GLN A 22 -28.76 -13.74 29.34
CA GLN A 22 -27.59 -14.50 28.95
C GLN A 22 -27.41 -14.26 27.44
N MET A 23 -26.51 -13.32 27.11
CA MET A 23 -25.94 -13.25 25.78
C MET A 23 -25.29 -14.60 25.52
N THR A 24 -25.98 -15.49 24.82
CA THR A 24 -25.34 -16.65 24.21
C THR A 24 -24.22 -16.09 23.34
N PRO A 25 -22.96 -16.52 23.54
CA PRO A 25 -21.92 -16.16 22.61
C PRO A 25 -22.34 -16.67 21.23
N VAL A 26 -22.61 -15.75 20.29
CA VAL A 26 -22.79 -16.11 18.91
C VAL A 26 -21.50 -16.84 18.53
N PRO A 27 -21.56 -18.09 18.05
CA PRO A 27 -20.37 -18.73 17.55
C PRO A 27 -19.88 -17.89 16.40
N THR A 28 -18.81 -17.14 16.61
CA THR A 28 -18.01 -16.55 15.54
C THR A 28 -17.35 -17.71 14.83
N GLU A 29 -18.11 -18.40 14.01
CA GLU A 29 -17.53 -19.17 12.93
C GLU A 29 -16.78 -18.17 12.08
N SER A 30 -15.48 -18.07 12.33
CA SER A 30 -14.55 -17.31 11.51
C SER A 30 -14.37 -18.03 10.18
N MET A 31 -15.41 -18.04 9.37
CA MET A 31 -15.37 -18.26 7.93
C MET A 31 -14.98 -16.97 7.20
N GLY A 32 -14.45 -16.02 7.93
CA GLY A 32 -13.82 -14.84 7.36
C GLY A 32 -12.36 -15.12 7.10
N GLY A 33 -12.00 -15.65 5.93
CA GLY A 33 -10.63 -15.50 5.46
C GLY A 33 -10.28 -14.02 5.65
N TYR A 34 -9.18 -13.73 6.36
CA TYR A 34 -8.72 -12.38 6.66
C TYR A 34 -8.60 -11.58 5.36
N ILE A 35 -9.58 -10.72 5.08
CA ILE A 35 -9.60 -9.89 3.88
C ILE A 35 -8.62 -8.75 4.14
N LYS A 36 -7.45 -8.83 3.50
CA LYS A 36 -6.43 -7.77 3.58
C LYS A 36 -7.01 -6.44 3.10
N SER A 37 -6.75 -5.37 3.84
CA SER A 37 -7.08 -4.02 3.41
C SER A 37 -6.30 -3.62 2.14
N PRO A 38 -6.76 -2.61 1.39
CA PRO A 38 -6.01 -2.10 0.24
C PRO A 38 -4.57 -1.71 0.59
N GLU A 39 -4.35 -1.09 1.75
CA GLU A 39 -3.02 -0.68 2.23
C GLU A 39 -2.12 -1.89 2.49
N GLN A 40 -2.67 -2.94 3.10
CA GLN A 40 -1.93 -4.18 3.34
C GLN A 40 -1.53 -4.87 2.03
N LYS A 41 -2.44 -4.88 1.04
CA LYS A 41 -2.15 -5.40 -0.31
C LYS A 41 -1.08 -4.54 -1.00
N ALA A 42 -1.20 -3.22 -0.92
CA ALA A 42 -0.22 -2.30 -1.48
C ALA A 42 1.18 -2.56 -0.90
N MET A 43 1.31 -2.67 0.42
CA MET A 43 2.57 -2.92 1.11
C MET A 43 3.17 -4.29 0.73
N GLU A 44 2.34 -5.32 0.61
CA GLU A 44 2.80 -6.66 0.20
C GLU A 44 3.36 -6.64 -1.22
N HIS A 45 2.65 -6.03 -2.16
CA HIS A 45 3.11 -5.87 -3.54
C HIS A 45 4.36 -5.00 -3.63
N TYR A 46 4.43 -3.90 -2.89
CA TYR A 46 5.63 -3.07 -2.79
C TYR A 46 6.86 -3.87 -2.35
N SER A 47 6.74 -4.61 -1.26
CA SER A 47 7.81 -5.47 -0.74
C SER A 47 8.27 -6.52 -1.75
N ARG A 48 7.32 -7.18 -2.44
CA ARG A 48 7.63 -8.13 -3.52
C ARG A 48 8.34 -7.48 -4.69
N GLY A 49 7.91 -6.28 -5.08
CA GLY A 49 8.53 -5.50 -6.15
C GLY A 49 9.97 -5.13 -5.83
N LEU A 50 10.23 -4.59 -4.64
CA LEU A 50 11.60 -4.28 -4.19
C LEU A 50 12.50 -5.53 -4.13
N LYS A 51 11.96 -6.64 -3.64
CA LYS A 51 12.71 -7.93 -3.60
C LYS A 51 13.06 -8.42 -5.01
N ALA A 52 12.13 -8.28 -5.97
CA ALA A 52 12.40 -8.65 -7.36
C ALA A 52 13.46 -7.73 -7.98
N ARG A 53 13.39 -6.40 -7.75
CA ARG A 53 14.40 -5.45 -8.20
C ARG A 53 15.79 -5.78 -7.64
N LYS A 54 15.90 -5.98 -6.33
CA LYS A 54 17.19 -6.36 -5.70
C LYS A 54 17.78 -7.64 -6.29
N LYS A 55 16.94 -8.64 -6.59
CA LYS A 55 17.39 -9.85 -7.27
C LYS A 55 17.83 -9.60 -8.71
N ALA A 56 17.20 -8.64 -9.41
CA ALA A 56 17.61 -8.24 -10.75
C ALA A 56 18.98 -7.55 -10.75
N GLU A 57 19.24 -6.68 -9.77
CA GLU A 57 20.52 -6.01 -9.59
C GLU A 57 21.67 -6.99 -9.33
N ALA A 58 21.39 -8.11 -8.66
CA ALA A 58 22.34 -9.18 -8.37
C ALA A 58 22.42 -10.25 -9.46
N ALA A 59 21.67 -10.13 -10.55
CA ALA A 59 21.66 -11.15 -11.62
C ALA A 59 22.72 -10.84 -12.68
N ASP A 60 23.63 -11.78 -12.93
CA ASP A 60 24.68 -11.66 -13.94
C ASP A 60 24.13 -11.84 -15.35
N GLU A 61 23.14 -12.71 -15.52
CA GLU A 61 22.55 -13.05 -16.81
C GLU A 61 21.53 -11.97 -17.24
N PRO A 62 21.70 -11.32 -18.42
CA PRO A 62 20.81 -10.24 -18.88
C PRO A 62 19.35 -10.67 -19.03
N ALA A 63 19.08 -11.88 -19.53
CA ALA A 63 17.73 -12.40 -19.70
C ALA A 63 17.02 -12.58 -18.34
N LYS A 64 17.74 -13.12 -17.35
CA LYS A 64 17.25 -13.29 -15.99
C LYS A 64 17.00 -11.93 -15.31
N ARG A 65 17.94 -10.98 -15.47
CA ARG A 65 17.79 -9.61 -14.98
C ARG A 65 16.53 -8.98 -15.53
N ASN A 66 16.32 -9.02 -16.86
CA ASN A 66 15.16 -8.42 -17.51
C ASN A 66 13.84 -9.04 -17.01
N LYS A 67 13.77 -10.39 -16.88
CA LYS A 67 12.62 -11.09 -16.32
C LYS A 67 12.29 -10.64 -14.89
N LEU A 68 13.30 -10.43 -14.06
CA LEU A 68 13.13 -9.96 -12.68
C LEU A 68 12.69 -8.50 -12.61
N LEU A 69 13.18 -7.63 -13.50
CA LEU A 69 12.73 -6.25 -13.63
C LEU A 69 11.28 -6.16 -14.08
N LEU A 70 10.85 -6.98 -15.05
CA LEU A 70 9.45 -7.06 -15.46
C LEU A 70 8.54 -7.50 -14.31
N LYS A 71 8.99 -8.47 -13.49
CA LYS A 71 8.28 -8.87 -12.28
C LYS A 71 8.22 -7.73 -11.25
N ALA A 72 9.32 -7.01 -11.05
CA ALA A 72 9.35 -5.85 -10.15
C ALA A 72 8.36 -4.77 -10.61
N LYS A 73 8.34 -4.45 -11.91
CA LYS A 73 7.39 -3.53 -12.52
C LYS A 73 5.94 -3.95 -12.23
N GLU A 74 5.59 -5.21 -12.48
CA GLU A 74 4.23 -5.73 -12.25
C GLU A 74 3.81 -5.58 -10.79
N GLU A 75 4.65 -6.00 -9.85
CA GLU A 75 4.35 -5.94 -8.42
C GLU A 75 4.23 -4.49 -7.94
N LEU A 76 5.12 -3.58 -8.35
CA LEU A 76 5.05 -2.17 -7.99
C LEU A 76 3.83 -1.47 -8.61
N SER A 77 3.45 -1.81 -9.84
CA SER A 77 2.23 -1.30 -10.47
C SER A 77 0.98 -1.73 -9.69
N LYS A 78 0.91 -2.98 -9.22
CA LYS A 78 -0.17 -3.43 -8.33
C LYS A 78 -0.18 -2.66 -7.01
N SER A 79 1.00 -2.40 -6.43
CA SER A 79 1.12 -1.63 -5.20
C SER A 79 0.48 -0.25 -5.30
N VAL A 80 0.89 0.54 -6.30
CA VAL A 80 0.34 1.90 -6.51
C VAL A 80 -1.12 1.87 -6.98
N GLY A 81 -1.57 0.79 -7.60
CA GLY A 81 -2.96 0.58 -7.98
C GLY A 81 -3.87 0.32 -6.79
N TYR A 82 -3.40 -0.34 -5.73
CA TYR A 82 -4.15 -0.50 -4.48
C TYR A 82 -4.17 0.78 -3.66
N THR A 83 -3.02 1.42 -3.50
CA THR A 83 -2.90 2.68 -2.74
C THR A 83 -1.79 3.52 -3.35
N PRO A 84 -2.13 4.62 -4.05
CA PRO A 84 -1.15 5.56 -4.56
C PRO A 84 -0.26 6.09 -3.43
N ASN A 85 1.05 5.93 -3.55
CA ASN A 85 2.00 6.39 -2.55
C ASN A 85 3.33 6.77 -3.19
N TYR A 86 4.04 7.68 -2.53
CA TYR A 86 5.31 8.22 -3.02
C TYR A 86 6.36 7.15 -3.29
N ASP A 87 6.58 6.26 -2.32
CA ASP A 87 7.66 5.28 -2.39
C ASP A 87 7.41 4.25 -3.52
N GLY A 88 6.13 3.86 -3.71
CA GLY A 88 5.72 2.97 -4.78
C GLY A 88 5.95 3.58 -6.17
N TYR A 89 5.53 4.82 -6.38
CA TYR A 89 5.75 5.51 -7.66
C TYR A 89 7.23 5.78 -7.93
N LEU A 90 8.00 6.17 -6.93
CA LEU A 90 9.44 6.38 -7.09
C LEU A 90 10.16 5.08 -7.46
N ALA A 91 9.87 3.99 -6.75
CA ALA A 91 10.43 2.68 -7.05
C ALA A 91 10.03 2.18 -8.44
N LEU A 92 8.78 2.40 -8.86
CA LEU A 92 8.29 2.06 -10.18
C LEU A 92 9.02 2.85 -11.27
N GLY A 93 9.22 4.16 -11.08
CA GLY A 93 10.00 5.00 -11.98
C GLY A 93 11.43 4.50 -12.17
N GLN A 94 12.10 4.14 -11.07
CA GLN A 94 13.45 3.56 -11.11
C GLN A 94 13.48 2.21 -11.87
N VAL A 95 12.47 1.35 -11.71
CA VAL A 95 12.39 0.08 -12.44
C VAL A 95 12.14 0.33 -13.92
N TYR A 96 11.29 1.29 -14.29
CA TYR A 96 11.11 1.68 -15.69
C TYR A 96 12.42 2.18 -16.33
N MET A 97 13.21 2.95 -15.58
CA MET A 97 14.52 3.41 -16.04
C MET A 97 15.46 2.24 -16.32
N LEU A 98 15.52 1.24 -15.45
CA LEU A 98 16.33 0.04 -15.64
C LEU A 98 15.85 -0.83 -16.81
N LEU A 99 14.58 -0.76 -17.18
CA LEU A 99 14.00 -1.39 -18.35
C LEU A 99 14.18 -0.59 -19.64
N GLY A 100 14.77 0.61 -19.59
CA GLY A 100 14.89 1.50 -20.74
C GLY A 100 13.61 2.22 -21.15
N MET A 101 12.56 2.17 -20.29
CA MET A 101 11.25 2.78 -20.52
C MET A 101 11.21 4.21 -19.97
N ALA A 102 11.95 5.12 -20.62
CA ALA A 102 12.20 6.47 -20.10
C ALA A 102 10.91 7.31 -19.93
N GLU A 103 9.98 7.23 -20.87
CA GLU A 103 8.69 7.93 -20.79
C GLU A 103 7.87 7.48 -19.58
N SER A 104 7.67 6.15 -19.42
CA SER A 104 6.97 5.59 -18.26
C SER A 104 7.68 5.90 -16.94
N SER A 105 9.01 5.98 -16.96
CA SER A 105 9.81 6.40 -15.80
C SER A 105 9.51 7.84 -15.43
N TYR A 106 9.49 8.74 -16.41
CA TYR A 106 9.15 10.14 -16.19
C TYR A 106 7.77 10.29 -15.55
N ASP A 107 6.75 9.59 -16.08
CA ASP A 107 5.38 9.66 -15.57
C ASP A 107 5.29 9.16 -14.14
N ALA A 108 5.90 8.03 -13.84
CA ALA A 108 5.91 7.49 -12.47
C ALA A 108 6.62 8.44 -11.49
N CYS A 109 7.78 9.00 -11.86
CA CYS A 109 8.51 9.96 -11.03
C CYS A 109 7.75 11.29 -10.86
N ASN A 110 6.99 11.71 -11.87
CA ASN A 110 6.12 12.87 -11.79
C ASN A 110 4.98 12.63 -10.78
N HIS A 111 4.35 11.46 -10.77
CA HIS A 111 3.38 11.11 -9.72
C HIS A 111 4.02 11.11 -8.33
N ALA A 112 5.23 10.60 -8.17
CA ALA A 112 5.96 10.69 -6.91
C ALA A 112 6.21 12.17 -6.52
N ALA A 113 6.62 13.02 -7.45
CA ALA A 113 6.83 14.45 -7.20
C ALA A 113 5.54 15.19 -6.82
N GLN A 114 4.39 14.82 -7.39
CA GLN A 114 3.09 15.37 -7.00
C GLN A 114 2.74 15.01 -5.54
N LEU A 115 3.06 13.80 -5.10
CA LEU A 115 2.83 13.36 -3.72
C LEU A 115 3.83 13.98 -2.73
N LYS A 116 5.07 14.22 -3.16
CA LYS A 116 6.10 14.92 -2.35
C LYS A 116 6.83 15.98 -3.20
N PRO A 117 6.27 17.19 -3.34
CA PRO A 117 6.81 18.23 -4.24
C PRO A 117 8.24 18.71 -3.92
N LYS A 118 8.67 18.53 -2.67
CA LYS A 118 10.02 18.91 -2.22
C LYS A 118 11.05 17.78 -2.35
N SER A 119 10.66 16.60 -2.90
CA SER A 119 11.59 15.48 -3.04
C SER A 119 12.59 15.72 -4.16
N GLU A 120 13.86 15.81 -3.81
CA GLU A 120 14.97 15.89 -4.79
C GLU A 120 15.16 14.56 -5.54
N GLU A 121 14.83 13.42 -4.91
CA GLU A 121 14.90 12.10 -5.54
C GLU A 121 13.90 11.98 -6.70
N ALA A 122 12.65 12.42 -6.50
CA ALA A 122 11.64 12.40 -7.56
C ALA A 122 12.02 13.35 -8.70
N LYS A 123 12.52 14.54 -8.39
CA LYS A 123 13.01 15.51 -9.40
C LYS A 123 14.21 14.96 -10.15
N GLY A 124 15.16 14.33 -9.45
CA GLY A 124 16.32 13.68 -10.06
C GLY A 124 15.90 12.57 -11.03
N CYS A 125 14.96 11.71 -10.61
CA CYS A 125 14.40 10.65 -11.45
C CYS A 125 13.74 11.22 -12.73
N MET A 126 12.93 12.28 -12.61
CA MET A 126 12.34 12.96 -13.78
C MET A 126 13.41 13.54 -14.73
N SER A 127 14.45 14.16 -14.18
CA SER A 127 15.54 14.74 -14.95
C SER A 127 16.32 13.66 -15.72
N GLU A 128 16.63 12.54 -15.07
CA GLU A 128 17.29 11.40 -15.70
C GLU A 128 16.44 10.81 -16.83
N ALA A 129 15.14 10.64 -16.58
CA ALA A 129 14.19 10.15 -17.58
C ALA A 129 14.14 11.08 -18.82
N LYS A 130 14.07 12.40 -18.63
CA LYS A 130 14.13 13.39 -19.73
C LYS A 130 15.43 13.27 -20.53
N THR A 131 16.56 13.12 -19.86
CA THR A 131 17.86 12.96 -20.53
C THR A 131 17.89 11.70 -21.39
N LYS A 132 17.34 10.60 -20.89
CA LYS A 132 17.24 9.34 -21.64
C LYS A 132 16.30 9.46 -22.84
N MET A 133 15.14 10.12 -22.70
CA MET A 133 14.24 10.39 -23.84
C MET A 133 14.92 11.23 -24.93
N ALA A 134 15.63 12.28 -24.54
CA ALA A 134 16.35 13.13 -25.49
C ALA A 134 17.49 12.39 -26.21
N ALA A 135 18.17 11.46 -25.53
CA ALA A 135 19.21 10.63 -26.13
C ALA A 135 18.63 9.58 -27.10
N GLY A 136 17.47 8.98 -26.76
CA GLY A 136 16.77 8.02 -27.64
C GLY A 136 16.20 8.66 -28.90
N GLY A 137 15.74 9.93 -28.84
CA GLY A 137 15.25 10.68 -30.01
C GLY A 137 16.34 11.06 -31.01
N LYS A 138 17.60 11.10 -30.60
CA LYS A 138 18.74 11.40 -31.52
C LYS A 138 19.22 10.20 -32.34
N VAL A 139 18.87 8.98 -31.97
CA VAL A 139 19.33 7.76 -32.64
C VAL A 139 18.56 7.48 -33.96
N VAL A 140 17.40 8.12 -34.16
CA VAL A 140 16.56 7.89 -35.36
C VAL A 140 16.94 8.77 -36.55
N GLU A 141 17.72 9.85 -36.38
CA GLU A 141 18.06 10.77 -37.47
C GLU A 141 19.38 10.46 -38.18
N GLU A 142 20.25 9.61 -37.66
CA GLU A 142 21.54 9.29 -38.31
C GLU A 142 21.54 8.01 -39.19
N GLY A 143 20.40 7.32 -39.32
CA GLY A 143 20.25 6.10 -40.12
C GLY A 143 19.58 6.26 -41.49
N GLY A 144 19.35 7.48 -41.97
CA GLY A 144 18.66 7.78 -43.22
C GLY A 144 19.44 8.62 -44.20
N ARG A 145 20.55 8.07 -44.77
CA ARG A 145 21.12 8.50 -46.05
C ARG A 145 21.76 7.34 -46.79
#